data_92a180244c44de481c37745b6f09ff24
#
_entry.id   92a180244c44de481c37745b6f09ff24
#
_cell.length_a   1.000
_cell.length_b   1.000
_cell.length_c   1.000
_cell.angle_alpha   90.00
_cell.angle_beta   90.00
_cell.angle_gamma   90.00
#
_symmetry.space_group_name_H-M   'P 1'
#
loop_
_entity.id
_entity.type
_entity.pdbx_description
1 polymer ?
#
loop_
_entity_poly.entity_id
_entity_poly.type
_entity_poly.pdbx_seq_one_letter_code
_entity_poly.pdbx_strand_id
1 'polypeptide(L)'
;MNNNKTRGISGLSILLCVLVLAGVYWFMGQSGVQQTAYTYQDFQKDLKKEKVESVEIKQNKVAPTGTLKIRLKNDDIEQLHVSDVNSAEDLLESYDISYSVDNVPQDSWMSTTLVPIILMAGIMVFVVMMMNRQGGSNAKAMNFGKSRAKMSTQEENHVTFAQVAGLQEEKEELAEIVDFLKSPGKYTQVGARIPKGVLLEGPPGTGKTLLARAIAGEAGVPFFTISGSDFVEMFVGVGASRVRDLFEDAKKNAPCIIFIDEIDAVARRRGTGMGGGHDEREQTLNQLLVEMDGFGANEGIIVLAATNRVDILDPAILRPGRFDRKVMVGRPDVKGRLEILQVHAKGKPLGDDVDLEQVARTTAGFTGADLENLLNEAAILAAKDGRVYLQQEDIRRAFVKVGIGAEKKSRVISDKEKKITAFHEAGHAILFHVLPDVGPVYSVSIIPTGVGAAGYTMPLPEKDEMFNTKGKMLQDITVSLGGRVAEELIFDDITTGASQDIKQATAYAKSMVTKFGMSEALGLVSYGDDNDEVFIGRDFGHTSRGYGEQVATTIDSEVKRIIDECYDRAKTIIKEHEDVLYKCADLLLEKEKITREEFEALFEE
;
A
#
# COMPACT_ATOMS: atom_id res chain seq x y z
N MET A 1 22.70 5.08 -14.12
CA MET A 1 23.03 4.17 -15.23
C MET A 1 23.16 2.76 -14.70
N ASN A 2 22.07 2.00 -14.72
CA ASN A 2 22.03 0.63 -14.22
C ASN A 2 22.04 -0.33 -15.42
N ASN A 3 23.17 -1.03 -15.56
CA ASN A 3 23.34 -2.12 -16.53
C ASN A 3 22.65 -3.38 -16.01
N ASN A 4 21.41 -3.62 -16.38
CA ASN A 4 20.78 -4.93 -16.29
C ASN A 4 21.36 -5.84 -17.37
N LYS A 5 22.42 -6.58 -17.04
CA LYS A 5 22.86 -7.74 -17.83
C LYS A 5 21.87 -8.88 -17.58
N THR A 6 20.89 -9.02 -18.44
CA THR A 6 20.17 -10.28 -18.64
C THR A 6 21.21 -11.35 -19.01
N ARG A 7 21.46 -12.29 -18.10
CA ARG A 7 22.29 -13.47 -18.36
C ARG A 7 21.50 -14.39 -19.30
N GLY A 8 21.66 -14.18 -20.60
CA GLY A 8 21.21 -15.11 -21.61
C GLY A 8 21.86 -16.49 -21.41
N ILE A 9 21.14 -17.55 -21.75
CA ILE A 9 21.64 -18.91 -21.85
C ILE A 9 22.95 -18.84 -22.63
N SER A 10 24.05 -19.29 -22.04
CA SER A 10 25.35 -19.17 -22.71
C SER A 10 25.30 -19.93 -24.04
N GLY A 11 25.79 -19.33 -25.13
CA GLY A 11 25.79 -19.97 -26.46
C GLY A 11 26.37 -21.39 -26.47
N LEU A 12 27.25 -21.68 -25.51
CA LEU A 12 27.83 -23.01 -25.28
C LEU A 12 26.78 -24.04 -24.85
N SER A 13 25.77 -23.65 -24.04
CA SER A 13 24.70 -24.55 -23.58
C SER A 13 23.74 -24.90 -24.73
N ILE A 14 23.49 -23.93 -25.62
CA ILE A 14 22.66 -24.14 -26.81
C ILE A 14 23.41 -25.03 -27.80
N LEU A 15 24.69 -24.78 -28.00
CA LEU A 15 25.53 -25.59 -28.87
C LEU A 15 25.58 -27.05 -28.42
N LEU A 16 25.69 -27.30 -27.11
CA LEU A 16 25.72 -28.66 -26.55
C LEU A 16 24.37 -29.39 -26.75
N CYS A 17 23.26 -28.74 -26.55
CA CYS A 17 21.93 -29.29 -26.82
C CYS A 17 21.74 -29.61 -28.30
N VAL A 18 22.20 -28.77 -29.20
CA VAL A 18 22.12 -29.00 -30.64
C VAL A 18 22.98 -30.20 -31.06
N LEU A 19 24.19 -30.32 -30.49
CA LEU A 19 25.09 -31.46 -30.75
C LEU A 19 24.49 -32.79 -30.24
N VAL A 20 23.85 -32.79 -29.06
CA VAL A 20 23.16 -34.00 -28.53
C VAL A 20 21.96 -34.36 -29.40
N LEU A 21 21.15 -33.40 -29.80
CA LEU A 21 20.01 -33.65 -30.70
C LEU A 21 20.45 -34.13 -32.09
N ALA A 22 21.51 -33.55 -32.62
CA ALA A 22 22.10 -34.00 -33.89
C ALA A 22 22.67 -35.40 -33.79
N GLY A 23 23.30 -35.77 -32.66
CA GLY A 23 23.79 -37.12 -32.40
C GLY A 23 22.66 -38.14 -32.30
N VAL A 24 21.57 -37.81 -31.62
CA VAL A 24 20.37 -38.65 -31.52
C VAL A 24 19.72 -38.80 -32.89
N TYR A 25 19.60 -37.75 -33.67
CA TYR A 25 19.04 -37.77 -35.03
C TYR A 25 19.89 -38.60 -35.98
N TRP A 26 21.23 -38.49 -35.90
CA TRP A 26 22.15 -39.28 -36.70
C TRP A 26 22.06 -40.77 -36.33
N PHE A 27 21.95 -41.11 -35.03
CA PHE A 27 21.80 -42.48 -34.54
C PHE A 27 20.47 -43.10 -34.98
N MET A 28 19.37 -42.35 -34.93
CA MET A 28 18.05 -42.80 -35.40
C MET A 28 17.96 -42.94 -36.92
N GLY A 29 18.77 -42.15 -37.68
CA GLY A 29 18.80 -42.22 -39.16
C GLY A 29 19.48 -43.45 -39.74
N GLN A 30 20.27 -44.19 -38.95
CA GLN A 30 20.94 -45.42 -39.44
C GLN A 30 20.05 -46.67 -39.46
N SER A 31 18.81 -46.61 -39.01
CA SER A 31 17.91 -47.79 -38.94
C SER A 31 16.93 -47.90 -40.11
N GLY A 32 17.26 -47.30 -41.25
CA GLY A 32 16.45 -47.39 -42.47
C GLY A 32 16.64 -48.74 -43.15
N VAL A 33 15.77 -49.72 -42.93
CA VAL A 33 15.68 -50.95 -43.71
C VAL A 33 15.19 -50.58 -45.11
N GLN A 34 16.09 -50.62 -46.11
CA GLN A 34 15.68 -50.59 -47.52
C GLN A 34 14.95 -51.89 -47.84
N GLN A 35 13.64 -51.83 -48.13
CA GLN A 35 12.90 -52.93 -48.69
C GLN A 35 13.37 -53.18 -50.14
N THR A 36 14.06 -54.26 -50.37
CA THR A 36 14.46 -54.68 -51.71
C THR A 36 13.26 -55.39 -52.39
N ALA A 37 12.98 -54.96 -53.61
CA ALA A 37 11.87 -55.55 -54.41
C ALA A 37 12.17 -56.95 -54.98
N TYR A 38 13.42 -57.45 -54.84
CA TYR A 38 13.87 -58.73 -55.36
C TYR A 38 13.51 -59.89 -54.44
N THR A 39 12.74 -60.87 -54.96
CA THR A 39 12.19 -61.99 -54.15
C THR A 39 12.99 -63.24 -54.28
N TYR A 40 12.84 -64.21 -53.33
CA TYR A 40 13.47 -65.54 -53.41
C TYR A 40 13.01 -66.32 -54.64
N GLN A 41 11.78 -66.10 -55.12
CA GLN A 41 11.28 -66.68 -56.34
C GLN A 41 11.96 -66.13 -57.59
N ASP A 42 12.27 -64.86 -57.61
CA ASP A 42 12.99 -64.23 -58.73
C ASP A 42 14.44 -64.73 -58.76
N PHE A 43 15.07 -64.87 -57.61
CA PHE A 43 16.39 -65.43 -57.47
C PHE A 43 16.44 -66.88 -58.06
N GLN A 44 15.47 -67.73 -57.69
CA GLN A 44 15.40 -69.11 -58.29
C GLN A 44 15.16 -69.12 -59.78
N LYS A 45 14.40 -68.14 -60.33
CA LYS A 45 14.18 -68.04 -61.78
C LYS A 45 15.46 -67.58 -62.52
N ASP A 46 16.21 -66.63 -61.90
CA ASP A 46 17.45 -66.15 -62.53
C ASP A 46 18.59 -67.17 -62.40
N LEU A 47 18.62 -67.98 -61.37
CA LEU A 47 19.50 -69.18 -61.28
C LEU A 47 19.20 -70.20 -62.45
N LYS A 48 17.93 -70.55 -62.65
CA LYS A 48 17.49 -71.47 -63.71
C LYS A 48 17.77 -70.92 -65.12
N LYS A 49 17.86 -69.64 -65.28
CA LYS A 49 18.16 -68.95 -66.56
C LYS A 49 19.63 -68.58 -66.73
N GLU A 50 20.52 -69.09 -65.84
CA GLU A 50 21.96 -68.87 -65.83
C GLU A 50 22.34 -67.37 -65.89
N LYS A 51 21.52 -66.46 -65.26
CA LYS A 51 21.74 -65.06 -65.25
C LYS A 51 22.60 -64.54 -64.07
N VAL A 52 22.78 -65.35 -63.03
CA VAL A 52 23.58 -65.04 -61.86
C VAL A 52 25.05 -65.29 -62.17
N GLU A 53 25.90 -64.29 -61.85
CA GLU A 53 27.34 -64.38 -62.09
C GLU A 53 28.09 -64.77 -60.81
N SER A 54 27.75 -64.14 -59.66
CA SER A 54 28.34 -64.47 -58.37
C SER A 54 27.43 -64.02 -57.22
N VAL A 55 27.56 -64.57 -56.03
CA VAL A 55 26.79 -64.26 -54.86
C VAL A 55 27.71 -64.02 -53.65
N GLU A 56 27.57 -62.88 -52.98
CA GLU A 56 28.22 -62.59 -51.71
C GLU A 56 27.22 -62.81 -50.57
N ILE A 57 27.51 -63.76 -49.70
CA ILE A 57 26.64 -64.12 -48.57
C ILE A 57 27.11 -63.36 -47.31
N LYS A 58 26.28 -62.47 -46.79
CA LYS A 58 26.52 -61.75 -45.54
C LYS A 58 25.67 -62.37 -44.44
N GLN A 59 26.29 -63.08 -43.53
CA GLN A 59 25.58 -63.71 -42.41
C GLN A 59 25.16 -62.61 -41.41
N ASN A 60 23.93 -62.72 -40.87
CA ASN A 60 23.45 -61.85 -39.80
C ASN A 60 23.95 -62.40 -38.45
N LYS A 61 23.85 -61.53 -37.40
CA LYS A 61 24.18 -61.90 -36.01
C LYS A 61 23.37 -63.09 -35.49
N VAL A 62 22.16 -63.30 -36.03
CA VAL A 62 21.28 -64.43 -35.69
C VAL A 62 21.39 -65.46 -36.81
N ALA A 63 22.27 -66.44 -36.63
CA ALA A 63 22.42 -67.56 -37.53
C ALA A 63 21.16 -68.49 -37.49
N PRO A 64 20.72 -69.11 -38.62
CA PRO A 64 21.33 -69.13 -39.95
C PRO A 64 20.84 -68.00 -40.90
N THR A 65 20.28 -66.89 -40.43
CA THR A 65 19.75 -65.80 -41.29
C THR A 65 20.88 -65.03 -41.95
N GLY A 66 20.65 -64.54 -43.18
CA GLY A 66 21.63 -63.74 -43.90
C GLY A 66 21.04 -62.88 -45.03
N THR A 67 21.89 -62.11 -45.68
CA THR A 67 21.57 -61.30 -46.85
C THR A 67 22.47 -61.75 -47.99
N LEU A 68 21.89 -62.11 -49.09
CA LEU A 68 22.58 -62.44 -50.32
C LEU A 68 22.69 -61.18 -51.17
N LYS A 69 23.88 -60.78 -51.55
CA LYS A 69 24.10 -59.82 -52.64
C LYS A 69 24.40 -60.60 -53.92
N ILE A 70 23.48 -60.55 -54.83
CA ILE A 70 23.46 -61.34 -56.06
C ILE A 70 23.92 -60.38 -57.17
N ARG A 71 25.03 -60.75 -57.86
CA ARG A 71 25.48 -60.02 -59.02
C ARG A 71 24.94 -60.80 -60.27
N LEU A 72 24.22 -60.12 -61.09
CA LEU A 72 23.71 -60.62 -62.33
C LEU A 72 24.69 -60.33 -63.48
N LYS A 73 24.67 -61.11 -64.57
CA LYS A 73 25.53 -60.98 -65.80
C LYS A 73 25.35 -59.67 -66.54
N ASN A 74 24.36 -58.85 -66.18
CA ASN A 74 24.14 -57.49 -66.70
C ASN A 74 24.72 -56.40 -65.77
N ASP A 75 25.58 -56.75 -64.78
CA ASP A 75 26.19 -55.90 -63.74
C ASP A 75 25.21 -55.32 -62.73
N ASP A 76 23.92 -55.69 -62.73
CA ASP A 76 22.99 -55.33 -61.70
C ASP A 76 23.27 -56.12 -60.40
N ILE A 77 23.17 -55.43 -59.26
CA ILE A 77 23.36 -55.97 -57.92
C ILE A 77 22.02 -55.96 -57.17
N GLU A 78 21.48 -57.13 -56.90
CA GLU A 78 20.27 -57.32 -56.16
C GLU A 78 20.56 -57.81 -54.74
N GLN A 79 19.71 -57.44 -53.77
CA GLN A 79 19.83 -57.92 -52.39
C GLN A 79 18.61 -58.72 -51.98
N LEU A 80 18.85 -59.84 -51.38
CA LEU A 80 17.81 -60.78 -50.95
C LEU A 80 18.10 -61.23 -49.50
N HIS A 81 17.13 -61.02 -48.61
CA HIS A 81 17.22 -61.57 -47.24
C HIS A 81 16.74 -62.98 -47.19
N VAL A 82 17.55 -63.89 -46.66
CA VAL A 82 17.25 -65.28 -46.50
C VAL A 82 17.17 -65.72 -45.04
N SER A 83 16.20 -66.57 -44.72
CA SER A 83 16.01 -67.09 -43.39
C SER A 83 16.98 -68.20 -43.00
N ASP A 84 17.56 -68.83 -44.02
CA ASP A 84 18.57 -69.92 -43.88
C ASP A 84 19.63 -69.79 -44.97
N VAL A 85 20.83 -69.38 -44.53
CA VAL A 85 22.00 -69.21 -45.40
C VAL A 85 22.49 -70.57 -45.92
N ASN A 86 22.43 -71.63 -45.11
CA ASN A 86 22.90 -72.97 -45.50
C ASN A 86 22.07 -73.55 -46.69
N SER A 87 20.75 -73.32 -46.64
CA SER A 87 19.89 -73.73 -47.77
C SER A 87 20.16 -72.90 -49.04
N ALA A 88 20.66 -71.69 -48.92
CA ALA A 88 21.06 -70.84 -50.05
C ALA A 88 22.42 -71.33 -50.60
N GLU A 89 23.35 -71.70 -49.74
CA GLU A 89 24.65 -72.32 -50.14
C GLU A 89 24.46 -73.63 -50.90
N ASP A 90 23.65 -74.55 -50.37
CA ASP A 90 23.33 -75.83 -51.04
C ASP A 90 22.71 -75.59 -52.45
N LEU A 91 21.86 -74.52 -52.53
CA LEU A 91 21.26 -74.20 -53.83
C LEU A 91 22.28 -73.63 -54.81
N LEU A 92 23.21 -72.76 -54.36
CA LEU A 92 24.26 -72.19 -55.19
C LEU A 92 25.27 -73.25 -55.66
N GLU A 93 25.62 -74.20 -54.80
CA GLU A 93 26.45 -75.36 -55.18
C GLU A 93 25.76 -76.19 -56.22
N SER A 94 24.47 -76.47 -56.15
CA SER A 94 23.71 -77.26 -57.13
C SER A 94 23.67 -76.64 -58.53
N TYR A 95 23.93 -75.32 -58.66
CA TYR A 95 23.98 -74.55 -59.92
C TYR A 95 25.39 -74.15 -60.36
N ASP A 96 26.44 -74.60 -59.65
CA ASP A 96 27.87 -74.34 -59.90
C ASP A 96 28.18 -72.83 -59.97
N ILE A 97 27.55 -72.03 -59.08
CA ILE A 97 27.71 -70.53 -58.97
C ILE A 97 28.78 -70.23 -57.93
N SER A 98 29.75 -69.38 -58.28
CA SER A 98 30.77 -68.91 -57.31
C SER A 98 30.17 -68.05 -56.24
N TYR A 99 30.41 -68.35 -54.98
CA TYR A 99 29.96 -67.50 -53.86
C TYR A 99 31.09 -67.27 -52.84
N SER A 100 30.96 -66.22 -52.09
CA SER A 100 31.82 -65.87 -50.97
C SER A 100 30.98 -65.61 -49.70
N VAL A 101 31.47 -66.08 -48.55
CA VAL A 101 30.76 -65.89 -47.26
C VAL A 101 31.56 -64.98 -46.41
N ASP A 102 30.93 -63.85 -46.00
CA ASP A 102 31.52 -62.89 -45.06
C ASP A 102 31.39 -63.39 -43.62
N ASN A 103 32.35 -63.07 -42.79
CA ASN A 103 32.36 -63.37 -41.36
C ASN A 103 31.15 -62.75 -40.63
N VAL A 104 30.62 -63.46 -39.64
CA VAL A 104 29.55 -62.97 -38.77
C VAL A 104 30.01 -61.63 -38.09
N PRO A 105 29.22 -60.58 -38.16
CA PRO A 105 29.57 -59.29 -37.54
C PRO A 105 29.73 -59.42 -36.01
N GLN A 106 30.93 -59.13 -35.47
CA GLN A 106 31.19 -59.17 -34.04
C GLN A 106 30.84 -57.78 -33.45
N ASP A 107 30.16 -57.74 -32.30
CA ASP A 107 29.91 -56.51 -31.58
C ASP A 107 31.21 -55.93 -31.02
N SER A 108 31.52 -54.70 -31.44
CA SER A 108 32.59 -53.95 -30.78
C SER A 108 32.13 -53.51 -29.38
N TRP A 109 32.75 -54.04 -28.33
CA TRP A 109 32.48 -53.65 -26.93
C TRP A 109 32.57 -52.12 -26.71
N MET A 110 33.33 -51.44 -27.56
CA MET A 110 33.44 -49.97 -27.55
C MET A 110 32.12 -49.29 -27.89
N SER A 111 31.39 -49.74 -28.90
CA SER A 111 30.14 -49.13 -29.34
C SER A 111 28.93 -49.53 -28.49
N THR A 112 28.90 -50.77 -27.99
CA THR A 112 27.76 -51.31 -27.23
C THR A 112 27.81 -51.00 -25.74
N THR A 113 28.99 -50.79 -25.15
CA THR A 113 29.12 -50.63 -23.69
C THR A 113 29.73 -49.28 -23.34
N LEU A 114 30.82 -48.86 -23.97
CA LEU A 114 31.59 -47.69 -23.57
C LEU A 114 30.90 -46.37 -23.96
N VAL A 115 30.30 -46.29 -25.15
CA VAL A 115 29.56 -45.11 -25.62
C VAL A 115 28.34 -44.81 -24.75
N PRO A 116 27.46 -45.73 -24.39
CA PRO A 116 26.33 -45.49 -23.48
C PRO A 116 26.79 -45.05 -22.07
N ILE A 117 27.87 -45.61 -21.53
CA ILE A 117 28.42 -45.23 -20.21
C ILE A 117 28.93 -43.80 -20.21
N ILE A 118 29.67 -43.38 -21.24
CA ILE A 118 30.15 -42.00 -21.37
C ILE A 118 28.98 -41.03 -21.51
N LEU A 119 27.93 -41.42 -22.26
CA LEU A 119 26.75 -40.59 -22.46
C LEU A 119 25.95 -40.45 -21.17
N MET A 120 25.79 -41.53 -20.39
CA MET A 120 25.17 -41.49 -19.06
C MET A 120 25.98 -40.66 -18.07
N ALA A 121 27.30 -40.77 -18.05
CA ALA A 121 28.18 -39.95 -17.22
C ALA A 121 28.07 -38.46 -17.59
N GLY A 122 28.01 -38.15 -18.89
CA GLY A 122 27.79 -36.78 -19.37
C GLY A 122 26.45 -36.20 -18.94
N ILE A 123 25.38 -36.97 -19.03
CA ILE A 123 24.04 -36.58 -18.56
C ILE A 123 24.06 -36.38 -17.03
N MET A 124 24.70 -37.24 -16.27
CA MET A 124 24.81 -37.14 -14.82
C MET A 124 25.56 -35.85 -14.40
N VAL A 125 26.68 -35.56 -15.05
CA VAL A 125 27.45 -34.32 -14.83
C VAL A 125 26.60 -33.08 -15.20
N PHE A 126 25.83 -33.16 -16.30
CA PHE A 126 24.92 -32.10 -16.70
C PHE A 126 23.81 -31.87 -15.68
N VAL A 127 23.19 -32.94 -15.15
CA VAL A 127 22.16 -32.85 -14.10
C VAL A 127 22.74 -32.27 -12.82
N VAL A 128 23.92 -32.67 -12.37
CA VAL A 128 24.60 -32.11 -11.20
C VAL A 128 24.97 -30.65 -11.41
N MET A 129 25.44 -30.26 -12.60
CA MET A 129 25.67 -28.85 -12.94
C MET A 129 24.38 -28.03 -12.97
N MET A 130 23.28 -28.58 -13.46
CA MET A 130 21.98 -27.96 -13.47
C MET A 130 21.42 -27.80 -12.04
N MET A 131 21.57 -28.80 -11.18
CA MET A 131 21.20 -28.74 -9.76
C MET A 131 22.07 -27.72 -9.00
N ASN A 132 23.37 -27.65 -9.23
CA ASN A 132 24.22 -26.62 -8.64
C ASN A 132 23.92 -25.19 -9.13
N ARG A 133 23.43 -25.04 -10.37
CA ARG A 133 22.93 -23.73 -10.86
C ARG A 133 21.58 -23.33 -10.28
N GLN A 134 20.72 -24.28 -9.92
CA GLN A 134 19.46 -24.02 -9.20
C GLN A 134 19.69 -23.71 -7.71
N GLY A 135 20.80 -24.08 -7.11
CA GLY A 135 21.16 -23.70 -5.73
C GLY A 135 21.23 -22.17 -5.52
N GLY A 136 21.45 -21.37 -6.57
CA GLY A 136 21.36 -19.89 -6.50
C GLY A 136 19.94 -19.33 -6.39
N SER A 137 18.89 -20.09 -6.69
CA SER A 137 17.50 -19.67 -6.51
C SER A 137 16.96 -20.01 -5.11
N ASN A 138 17.50 -21.03 -4.45
CA ASN A 138 17.15 -21.33 -3.05
C ASN A 138 17.67 -20.25 -2.07
N ALA A 139 18.76 -19.54 -2.37
CA ALA A 139 19.19 -18.39 -1.58
C ALA A 139 18.19 -17.20 -1.68
N LYS A 140 17.44 -17.07 -2.76
CA LYS A 140 16.33 -16.09 -2.86
C LYS A 140 15.10 -16.56 -2.08
N ALA A 141 14.79 -17.85 -2.08
CA ALA A 141 13.68 -18.41 -1.29
C ALA A 141 13.95 -18.32 0.23
N MET A 142 15.20 -18.45 0.69
CA MET A 142 15.57 -18.25 2.10
C MET A 142 15.53 -16.78 2.54
N ASN A 143 15.49 -15.81 1.61
CA ASN A 143 15.40 -14.38 1.94
C ASN A 143 13.96 -13.87 2.11
N PHE A 144 12.92 -14.64 1.80
CA PHE A 144 11.53 -14.21 1.97
C PHE A 144 11.13 -13.97 3.44
N GLY A 145 11.76 -14.66 4.38
CA GLY A 145 11.52 -14.51 5.81
C GLY A 145 12.37 -13.46 6.51
N LYS A 146 13.32 -12.82 5.80
CA LYS A 146 14.16 -11.79 6.41
C LYS A 146 13.40 -10.50 6.62
N SER A 147 13.70 -9.82 7.73
CA SER A 147 13.19 -8.51 8.05
C SER A 147 13.52 -7.51 6.94
N ARG A 148 12.51 -6.68 6.58
CA ARG A 148 12.68 -5.53 5.69
C ARG A 148 12.99 -4.25 6.47
N ALA A 149 13.22 -4.36 7.78
CA ALA A 149 13.53 -3.21 8.62
C ALA A 149 14.78 -2.46 8.10
N LYS A 150 14.66 -1.15 8.07
CA LYS A 150 15.79 -0.28 7.75
C LYS A 150 16.46 0.09 9.08
N MET A 151 17.70 -0.31 9.24
CA MET A 151 18.53 0.13 10.34
C MET A 151 19.19 1.46 9.96
N SER A 152 18.94 2.51 10.73
CA SER A 152 19.67 3.77 10.66
C SER A 152 20.65 3.82 11.82
N THR A 153 21.91 4.01 11.51
CA THR A 153 22.96 4.19 12.52
C THR A 153 22.92 5.61 13.11
N GLN A 154 23.61 5.83 14.21
CA GLN A 154 23.72 7.15 14.83
C GLN A 154 24.26 8.22 13.86
N GLU A 155 25.17 7.84 12.95
CA GLU A 155 25.74 8.76 11.96
C GLU A 155 24.75 9.17 10.86
N GLU A 156 23.72 8.34 10.61
CA GLU A 156 22.68 8.61 9.61
C GLU A 156 21.45 9.32 10.18
N ASN A 157 21.22 9.21 11.49
CA ASN A 157 20.05 9.80 12.15
C ASN A 157 20.45 11.08 12.91
N HIS A 158 20.39 12.21 12.23
CA HIS A 158 20.71 13.52 12.80
C HIS A 158 19.49 14.22 13.45
N VAL A 159 18.31 13.57 13.47
CA VAL A 159 17.08 14.17 14.00
C VAL A 159 17.10 14.10 15.53
N THR A 160 17.01 15.28 16.19
CA THR A 160 16.93 15.42 17.65
C THR A 160 15.65 16.16 18.05
N PHE A 161 15.38 16.27 19.35
CA PHE A 161 14.24 17.04 19.86
C PHE A 161 14.25 18.52 19.46
N ALA A 162 15.42 19.08 19.16
CA ALA A 162 15.54 20.45 18.66
C ALA A 162 14.91 20.68 17.26
N GLN A 163 14.75 19.59 16.49
CA GLN A 163 14.13 19.63 15.15
C GLN A 163 12.65 19.28 15.16
N VAL A 164 12.13 18.83 16.31
CA VAL A 164 10.70 18.58 16.52
C VAL A 164 10.11 19.85 17.14
N ALA A 165 9.32 20.57 16.38
CA ALA A 165 8.62 21.75 16.83
C ALA A 165 7.31 21.38 17.54
N GLY A 166 6.90 22.16 18.53
CA GLY A 166 5.75 21.82 19.38
C GLY A 166 5.98 20.57 20.21
N LEU A 167 4.90 19.91 20.66
CA LEU A 167 4.91 18.63 21.39
C LEU A 167 5.79 18.69 22.66
N GLN A 168 5.65 19.76 23.43
CA GLN A 168 6.54 20.02 24.58
C GLN A 168 6.34 18.95 25.66
N GLU A 169 5.09 18.69 26.00
CA GLU A 169 4.70 17.72 27.01
C GLU A 169 5.10 16.30 26.61
N GLU A 170 4.87 15.94 25.34
CA GLU A 170 5.24 14.62 24.80
C GLU A 170 6.77 14.43 24.80
N LYS A 171 7.53 15.48 24.49
CA LYS A 171 9.00 15.43 24.56
C LYS A 171 9.49 15.26 26.00
N GLU A 172 8.88 15.94 26.98
CA GLU A 172 9.24 15.81 28.40
C GLU A 172 8.93 14.37 28.89
N GLU A 173 7.77 13.83 28.54
CA GLU A 173 7.41 12.44 28.88
C GLU A 173 8.37 11.43 28.26
N LEU A 174 8.81 11.65 27.03
CA LEU A 174 9.72 10.75 26.31
C LEU A 174 11.20 10.98 26.66
N ALA A 175 11.56 12.12 27.29
CA ALA A 175 12.92 12.38 27.76
C ALA A 175 13.38 11.35 28.81
N GLU A 176 12.48 10.77 29.59
CA GLU A 176 12.80 9.68 30.51
C GLU A 176 13.33 8.44 29.78
N ILE A 177 12.80 8.14 28.60
CA ILE A 177 13.25 7.02 27.76
C ILE A 177 14.64 7.30 27.23
N VAL A 178 14.90 8.54 26.79
CA VAL A 178 16.23 8.97 26.33
C VAL A 178 17.25 8.85 27.47
N ASP A 179 16.93 9.35 28.67
CA ASP A 179 17.83 9.25 29.83
C ASP A 179 18.14 7.80 30.21
N PHE A 180 17.13 6.92 30.15
CA PHE A 180 17.36 5.50 30.34
C PHE A 180 18.28 4.87 29.31
N LEU A 181 18.05 5.11 28.03
CA LEU A 181 18.90 4.56 26.96
C LEU A 181 20.35 5.05 27.08
N LYS A 182 20.55 6.30 27.56
CA LYS A 182 21.88 6.87 27.84
C LYS A 182 22.52 6.30 29.11
N SER A 183 21.71 6.03 30.14
CA SER A 183 22.22 5.71 31.49
C SER A 183 21.35 4.64 32.20
N PRO A 184 21.26 3.39 31.69
CA PRO A 184 20.37 2.37 32.23
C PRO A 184 20.69 1.97 33.68
N GLY A 185 21.95 2.06 34.09
CA GLY A 185 22.39 1.72 35.44
C GLY A 185 21.75 2.56 36.55
N LYS A 186 21.44 3.83 36.30
CA LYS A 186 20.77 4.73 37.24
C LYS A 186 19.38 4.22 37.66
N TYR A 187 18.64 3.65 36.71
CA TYR A 187 17.30 3.15 36.94
C TYR A 187 17.29 1.75 37.57
N THR A 188 18.21 0.89 37.14
CA THR A 188 18.32 -0.48 37.69
C THR A 188 18.75 -0.49 39.15
N GLN A 189 19.62 0.46 39.58
CA GLN A 189 20.07 0.57 40.96
C GLN A 189 18.93 0.89 41.95
N VAL A 190 17.91 1.63 41.54
CA VAL A 190 16.74 1.95 42.36
C VAL A 190 15.59 0.95 42.19
N GLY A 191 15.78 -0.10 41.37
CA GLY A 191 14.76 -1.11 41.09
C GLY A 191 13.64 -0.67 40.17
N ALA A 192 13.82 0.45 39.44
CA ALA A 192 12.84 0.94 38.50
C ALA A 192 12.75 0.02 37.27
N ARG A 193 11.53 -0.20 36.82
CA ARG A 193 11.24 -0.91 35.56
C ARG A 193 10.87 0.10 34.49
N ILE A 194 11.56 0.03 33.37
CA ILE A 194 11.29 0.89 32.24
C ILE A 194 10.29 0.24 31.30
N PRO A 195 9.41 1.02 30.67
CA PRO A 195 8.47 0.48 29.72
C PRO A 195 9.20 -0.20 28.56
N LYS A 196 8.81 -1.44 28.25
CA LYS A 196 9.34 -2.18 27.10
C LYS A 196 8.85 -1.59 25.79
N GLY A 197 7.65 -1.03 25.79
CA GLY A 197 7.04 -0.45 24.61
C GLY A 197 6.26 0.82 24.92
N VAL A 198 6.29 1.73 23.94
CA VAL A 198 5.51 2.98 23.94
C VAL A 198 4.70 3.06 22.68
N LEU A 199 3.41 3.31 22.84
CA LEU A 199 2.48 3.54 21.74
C LEU A 199 2.30 5.04 21.52
N LEU A 200 2.66 5.52 20.35
CA LEU A 200 2.36 6.88 19.88
C LEU A 200 1.01 6.85 19.15
N GLU A 201 0.00 7.47 19.72
CA GLU A 201 -1.35 7.52 19.13
C GLU A 201 -1.73 8.94 18.73
N GLY A 202 -2.55 9.12 17.70
CA GLY A 202 -3.04 10.43 17.31
C GLY A 202 -3.32 10.54 15.81
N PRO A 203 -3.89 11.69 15.37
CA PRO A 203 -4.23 11.91 13.97
C PRO A 203 -3.05 11.78 13.01
N PRO A 204 -3.27 11.48 11.73
CA PRO A 204 -2.21 11.46 10.74
C PRO A 204 -1.57 12.86 10.60
N GLY A 205 -0.28 12.91 10.26
CA GLY A 205 0.44 14.17 10.02
C GLY A 205 0.88 14.94 11.28
N THR A 206 0.65 14.42 12.50
CA THR A 206 1.05 15.07 13.77
C THR A 206 2.51 14.88 14.15
N GLY A 207 3.31 14.12 13.39
CA GLY A 207 4.74 13.98 13.61
C GLY A 207 5.18 12.76 14.41
N LYS A 208 4.34 11.74 14.62
CA LYS A 208 4.66 10.51 15.38
C LYS A 208 5.96 9.84 14.95
N THR A 209 6.14 9.63 13.65
CA THR A 209 7.35 9.04 13.06
C THR A 209 8.58 9.95 13.26
N LEU A 210 8.41 11.26 13.15
CA LEU A 210 9.48 12.23 13.39
C LEU A 210 9.89 12.21 14.87
N LEU A 211 8.94 12.17 15.79
CA LEU A 211 9.19 12.09 17.23
C LEU A 211 9.94 10.80 17.60
N ALA A 212 9.55 9.65 17.04
CA ALA A 212 10.27 8.38 17.26
C ALA A 212 11.73 8.44 16.79
N ARG A 213 11.98 9.06 15.64
CA ARG A 213 13.35 9.30 15.15
C ARG A 213 14.15 10.22 16.06
N ALA A 214 13.49 11.29 16.57
CA ALA A 214 14.12 12.25 17.46
C ALA A 214 14.54 11.60 18.80
N ILE A 215 13.75 10.67 19.35
CA ILE A 215 14.10 9.91 20.54
C ILE A 215 15.39 9.12 20.31
N ALA A 216 15.50 8.42 19.17
CA ALA A 216 16.68 7.63 18.84
C ALA A 216 17.92 8.50 18.62
N GLY A 217 17.77 9.62 17.89
CA GLY A 217 18.87 10.55 17.66
C GLY A 217 19.33 11.26 18.94
N GLU A 218 18.38 11.66 19.81
CA GLU A 218 18.68 12.24 21.11
C GLU A 218 19.37 11.25 22.05
N ALA A 219 18.94 9.97 22.03
CA ALA A 219 19.57 8.89 22.80
C ALA A 219 20.91 8.43 22.23
N GLY A 220 21.17 8.68 20.94
CA GLY A 220 22.38 8.23 20.26
C GLY A 220 22.45 6.71 20.04
N VAL A 221 21.30 6.06 19.83
CA VAL A 221 21.18 4.61 19.66
C VAL A 221 20.72 4.23 18.24
N PRO A 222 21.02 3.00 17.77
CA PRO A 222 20.52 2.47 16.52
C PRO A 222 18.99 2.49 16.46
N PHE A 223 18.44 2.82 15.28
CA PHE A 223 17.01 2.92 15.03
C PHE A 223 16.57 1.97 13.91
N PHE A 224 15.78 0.96 14.28
CA PHE A 224 15.18 0.02 13.35
C PHE A 224 13.77 0.49 13.01
N THR A 225 13.48 0.79 11.73
CA THR A 225 12.17 1.21 11.30
C THR A 225 11.56 0.21 10.33
N ILE A 226 10.28 -0.11 10.55
CA ILE A 226 9.47 -0.99 9.72
C ILE A 226 8.01 -0.52 9.74
N SER A 227 7.28 -0.72 8.64
CA SER A 227 5.83 -0.54 8.63
C SER A 227 5.12 -1.82 9.09
N GLY A 228 4.03 -1.69 9.83
CA GLY A 228 3.17 -2.83 10.17
C GLY A 228 2.68 -3.60 8.94
N SER A 229 2.47 -2.89 7.82
CA SER A 229 2.11 -3.50 6.54
C SER A 229 3.20 -4.42 5.95
N ASP A 230 4.49 -4.20 6.29
CA ASP A 230 5.59 -5.06 5.82
C ASP A 230 5.57 -6.47 6.44
N PHE A 231 4.84 -6.64 7.54
CA PHE A 231 4.64 -7.95 8.17
C PHE A 231 3.48 -8.73 7.56
N VAL A 232 2.58 -8.07 6.82
CA VAL A 232 1.40 -8.72 6.21
C VAL A 232 1.78 -9.25 4.83
N GLU A 233 1.78 -10.58 4.68
CA GLU A 233 2.08 -11.25 3.41
C GLU A 233 0.99 -12.28 3.09
N MET A 234 0.97 -12.77 1.84
CA MET A 234 -0.01 -13.79 1.43
C MET A 234 0.34 -15.21 1.93
N PHE A 235 1.58 -15.43 2.37
CA PHE A 235 2.07 -16.74 2.80
C PHE A 235 2.13 -16.82 4.32
N VAL A 236 1.42 -17.80 4.89
CA VAL A 236 1.35 -18.04 6.34
C VAL A 236 2.74 -18.28 6.92
N GLY A 237 3.05 -17.58 8.00
CA GLY A 237 4.30 -17.70 8.76
C GLY A 237 5.46 -16.81 8.32
N VAL A 238 5.35 -16.11 7.18
CA VAL A 238 6.39 -15.18 6.71
C VAL A 238 6.46 -13.95 7.61
N GLY A 239 5.32 -13.37 7.98
CA GLY A 239 5.26 -12.23 8.89
C GLY A 239 5.87 -12.56 10.26
N ALA A 240 5.50 -13.70 10.83
CA ALA A 240 6.08 -14.17 12.10
C ALA A 240 7.60 -14.40 12.01
N SER A 241 8.12 -14.86 10.87
CA SER A 241 9.56 -15.02 10.65
C SER A 241 10.27 -13.66 10.60
N ARG A 242 9.67 -12.65 9.94
CA ARG A 242 10.22 -11.28 9.89
C ARG A 242 10.25 -10.62 11.26
N VAL A 243 9.24 -10.85 12.08
CA VAL A 243 9.22 -10.36 13.47
C VAL A 243 10.40 -10.95 14.24
N ARG A 244 10.61 -12.27 14.20
CA ARG A 244 11.75 -12.91 14.86
C ARG A 244 13.09 -12.35 14.39
N ASP A 245 13.29 -12.26 13.10
CA ASP A 245 14.52 -11.75 12.49
C ASP A 245 14.81 -10.30 12.93
N LEU A 246 13.78 -9.44 12.96
CA LEU A 246 13.87 -8.07 13.44
C LEU A 246 14.35 -8.00 14.90
N PHE A 247 13.73 -8.78 15.79
CA PHE A 247 14.08 -8.80 17.22
C PHE A 247 15.45 -9.43 17.47
N GLU A 248 15.86 -10.44 16.69
CA GLU A 248 17.21 -11.00 16.74
C GLU A 248 18.28 -9.97 16.34
N ASP A 249 18.00 -9.18 15.28
CA ASP A 249 18.93 -8.12 14.86
C ASP A 249 18.97 -6.96 15.86
N ALA A 250 17.85 -6.61 16.47
CA ALA A 250 17.79 -5.62 17.55
C ALA A 250 18.60 -6.08 18.79
N LYS A 251 18.48 -7.36 19.19
CA LYS A 251 19.27 -7.94 20.31
C LYS A 251 20.77 -7.87 20.07
N LYS A 252 21.22 -8.04 18.82
CA LYS A 252 22.64 -7.92 18.45
C LYS A 252 23.16 -6.48 18.52
N ASN A 253 22.28 -5.49 18.40
CA ASN A 253 22.61 -4.07 18.34
C ASN A 253 22.09 -3.27 19.55
N ALA A 254 21.79 -3.93 20.66
CA ALA A 254 21.36 -3.26 21.89
C ALA A 254 22.50 -2.42 22.51
N PRO A 255 22.23 -1.21 23.07
CA PRO A 255 20.89 -0.59 23.18
C PRO A 255 20.39 -0.02 21.87
N CYS A 256 19.10 -0.20 21.57
CA CYS A 256 18.48 0.24 20.32
C CYS A 256 16.97 0.52 20.46
N ILE A 257 16.41 1.17 19.47
CA ILE A 257 14.96 1.41 19.34
C ILE A 257 14.44 0.66 18.11
N ILE A 258 13.35 -0.10 18.29
CA ILE A 258 12.53 -0.65 17.21
C ILE A 258 11.32 0.25 17.04
N PHE A 259 11.09 0.77 15.84
CA PHE A 259 9.91 1.56 15.52
C PHE A 259 9.04 0.84 14.49
N ILE A 260 7.78 0.62 14.88
CA ILE A 260 6.76 -0.02 14.03
C ILE A 260 5.71 1.04 13.70
N ASP A 261 5.74 1.55 12.48
CA ASP A 261 4.72 2.48 11.99
C ASP A 261 3.47 1.71 11.56
N GLU A 262 2.30 2.34 11.66
CA GLU A 262 1.02 1.74 11.29
C GLU A 262 0.79 0.34 11.92
N ILE A 263 1.02 0.24 13.23
CA ILE A 263 0.91 -1.04 13.96
C ILE A 263 -0.48 -1.68 13.83
N ASP A 264 -1.51 -0.88 13.58
CA ASP A 264 -2.89 -1.32 13.36
C ASP A 264 -3.05 -2.22 12.12
N ALA A 265 -2.10 -2.21 11.18
CA ALA A 265 -2.09 -3.15 10.06
C ALA A 265 -1.98 -4.62 10.53
N VAL A 266 -1.26 -4.87 11.65
CA VAL A 266 -1.00 -6.20 12.23
C VAL A 266 -1.80 -6.45 13.50
N ALA A 267 -1.94 -5.43 14.35
CA ALA A 267 -2.47 -5.53 15.70
C ALA A 267 -3.97 -5.23 15.82
N ARG A 268 -4.74 -5.42 14.77
CA ARG A 268 -6.18 -5.18 14.76
C ARG A 268 -6.93 -6.25 15.56
N ARG A 269 -8.04 -5.85 16.25
CA ARG A 269 -8.97 -6.76 16.95
C ARG A 269 -9.42 -7.90 16.04
N ARG A 270 -9.62 -9.07 16.64
CA ARG A 270 -10.14 -10.26 15.96
C ARG A 270 -11.55 -10.03 15.47
N GLY A 271 -11.77 -10.15 14.16
CA GLY A 271 -13.11 -10.13 13.58
C GLY A 271 -13.65 -11.55 13.42
N THR A 272 -14.96 -11.72 13.48
CA THR A 272 -15.65 -13.01 13.27
C THR A 272 -15.73 -13.44 11.79
N GLY A 273 -14.95 -12.82 10.88
CA GLY A 273 -14.99 -13.08 9.45
C GLY A 273 -14.27 -14.36 9.03
N MET A 274 -14.92 -15.21 8.25
CA MET A 274 -14.33 -16.42 7.63
C MET A 274 -13.52 -16.05 6.38
N GLY A 275 -12.19 -15.85 6.53
CA GLY A 275 -11.29 -15.62 5.39
C GLY A 275 -9.83 -15.85 5.75
N GLY A 276 -9.11 -16.63 4.92
CA GLY A 276 -7.74 -17.11 5.17
C GLY A 276 -6.63 -16.03 5.31
N GLY A 277 -6.94 -14.74 5.16
CA GLY A 277 -6.00 -13.65 5.45
C GLY A 277 -5.96 -13.23 6.93
N HIS A 278 -6.85 -13.77 7.77
CA HIS A 278 -6.88 -13.49 9.21
C HIS A 278 -5.84 -14.29 9.98
N ASP A 279 -5.62 -15.56 9.60
CA ASP A 279 -4.72 -16.48 10.30
C ASP A 279 -3.26 -16.00 10.28
N GLU A 280 -2.83 -15.39 9.18
CA GLU A 280 -1.45 -14.90 9.03
C GLU A 280 -1.20 -13.68 9.92
N ARG A 281 -2.14 -12.73 9.95
CA ARG A 281 -2.05 -11.53 10.82
C ARG A 281 -2.06 -11.91 12.30
N GLU A 282 -2.93 -12.83 12.70
CA GLU A 282 -2.98 -13.33 14.10
C GLU A 282 -1.68 -14.03 14.49
N GLN A 283 -1.12 -14.85 13.59
CA GLN A 283 0.16 -15.51 13.84
C GLN A 283 1.29 -14.50 14.00
N THR A 284 1.29 -13.46 13.17
CA THR A 284 2.28 -12.38 13.22
C THR A 284 2.14 -11.55 14.49
N LEU A 285 0.91 -11.17 14.87
CA LEU A 285 0.64 -10.48 16.12
C LEU A 285 1.09 -11.31 17.31
N ASN A 286 0.70 -12.59 17.36
CA ASN A 286 1.10 -13.50 18.45
C ASN A 286 2.63 -13.60 18.55
N GLN A 287 3.34 -13.67 17.42
CA GLN A 287 4.80 -13.68 17.43
C GLN A 287 5.37 -12.36 17.96
N LEU A 288 4.81 -11.20 17.56
CA LEU A 288 5.21 -9.91 18.12
C LEU A 288 5.05 -9.86 19.63
N LEU A 289 3.91 -10.34 20.14
CA LEU A 289 3.66 -10.41 21.59
C LEU A 289 4.65 -11.33 22.30
N VAL A 290 4.98 -12.49 21.72
CA VAL A 290 5.97 -13.44 22.25
C VAL A 290 7.36 -12.81 22.31
N GLU A 291 7.78 -12.10 21.24
CA GLU A 291 9.10 -11.43 21.25
C GLU A 291 9.14 -10.30 22.28
N MET A 292 8.07 -9.50 22.42
CA MET A 292 7.99 -8.45 23.45
C MET A 292 7.98 -9.01 24.88
N ASP A 293 7.30 -10.13 25.11
CA ASP A 293 7.31 -10.80 26.41
C ASP A 293 8.68 -11.45 26.67
N GLY A 294 9.39 -11.89 25.64
CA GLY A 294 10.60 -12.68 25.68
C GLY A 294 11.88 -11.92 26.03
N PHE A 295 11.92 -10.58 25.90
CA PHE A 295 13.10 -9.81 26.35
C PHE A 295 12.91 -9.21 27.73
N GLY A 296 13.99 -9.16 28.50
CA GLY A 296 14.00 -8.63 29.86
C GLY A 296 13.84 -7.10 29.89
N ALA A 297 13.28 -6.56 30.99
CA ALA A 297 13.05 -5.12 31.14
C ALA A 297 14.33 -4.24 31.04
N ASN A 298 15.50 -4.84 31.06
CA ASN A 298 16.80 -4.14 31.12
C ASN A 298 17.76 -4.52 29.97
N GLU A 299 17.26 -5.13 28.91
CA GLU A 299 18.11 -5.51 27.75
C GLU A 299 18.47 -4.31 26.84
N GLY A 300 17.96 -3.11 27.15
CA GLY A 300 18.27 -1.90 26.38
C GLY A 300 17.50 -1.79 25.04
N ILE A 301 16.48 -2.62 24.82
CA ILE A 301 15.62 -2.56 23.65
C ILE A 301 14.30 -1.90 24.03
N ILE A 302 13.92 -0.85 23.30
CA ILE A 302 12.63 -0.19 23.44
C ILE A 302 11.88 -0.29 22.13
N VAL A 303 10.61 -0.74 22.20
CA VAL A 303 9.74 -0.81 21.04
C VAL A 303 8.82 0.42 21.02
N LEU A 304 8.95 1.27 20.02
CA LEU A 304 8.00 2.33 19.77
C LEU A 304 7.04 1.87 18.67
N ALA A 305 5.76 2.10 18.83
CA ALA A 305 4.78 1.87 17.77
C ALA A 305 3.95 3.13 17.52
N ALA A 306 3.52 3.34 16.29
CA ALA A 306 2.63 4.44 15.94
C ALA A 306 1.33 3.90 15.33
N THR A 307 0.22 4.54 15.69
CA THR A 307 -1.09 4.28 15.08
C THR A 307 -1.91 5.56 14.95
N ASN A 308 -2.75 5.60 13.92
CA ASN A 308 -3.76 6.64 13.79
C ASN A 308 -5.12 6.19 14.39
N ARG A 309 -5.23 4.91 14.77
CA ARG A 309 -6.49 4.28 15.18
C ARG A 309 -6.28 3.33 16.36
N VAL A 310 -6.26 3.88 17.56
CA VAL A 310 -6.13 3.07 18.79
C VAL A 310 -7.39 2.23 19.05
N ASP A 311 -8.53 2.68 18.57
CA ASP A 311 -9.86 2.05 18.73
C ASP A 311 -9.93 0.62 18.17
N ILE A 312 -9.19 0.35 17.10
CA ILE A 312 -9.19 -0.96 16.43
C ILE A 312 -8.11 -1.93 16.94
N LEU A 313 -7.22 -1.49 17.83
CA LEU A 313 -6.12 -2.34 18.32
C LEU A 313 -6.63 -3.47 19.21
N ASP A 314 -5.99 -4.64 19.12
CA ASP A 314 -6.24 -5.76 20.03
C ASP A 314 -5.80 -5.38 21.46
N PRO A 315 -6.68 -5.50 22.47
CA PRO A 315 -6.34 -5.18 23.86
C PRO A 315 -5.13 -5.94 24.39
N ALA A 316 -4.79 -7.08 23.82
CA ALA A 316 -3.63 -7.87 24.23
C ALA A 316 -2.30 -7.13 24.05
N ILE A 317 -2.20 -6.21 23.06
CA ILE A 317 -0.98 -5.44 22.83
C ILE A 317 -0.78 -4.34 23.88
N LEU A 318 -1.86 -3.89 24.50
CA LEU A 318 -1.87 -2.82 25.50
C LEU A 318 -1.72 -3.33 26.94
N ARG A 319 -1.47 -4.64 27.13
CA ARG A 319 -1.25 -5.21 28.45
C ARG A 319 0.11 -4.81 29.01
N PRO A 320 0.23 -4.64 30.36
CA PRO A 320 1.51 -4.37 31.00
C PRO A 320 2.59 -5.39 30.62
N GLY A 321 3.80 -4.91 30.35
CA GLY A 321 4.92 -5.70 29.87
C GLY A 321 5.07 -5.69 28.34
N ARG A 322 4.18 -5.00 27.62
CA ARG A 322 4.18 -4.82 26.16
C ARG A 322 4.22 -3.35 25.83
N PHE A 323 3.11 -2.75 25.35
CA PHE A 323 3.02 -1.29 25.21
C PHE A 323 2.46 -0.70 26.50
N ASP A 324 3.35 -0.52 27.46
CA ASP A 324 3.02 -0.09 28.83
C ASP A 324 2.63 1.38 28.90
N ARG A 325 3.17 2.18 27.98
CA ARG A 325 2.98 3.63 27.94
C ARG A 325 2.28 4.03 26.64
N LYS A 326 1.33 4.95 26.75
CA LYS A 326 0.65 5.55 25.61
C LYS A 326 0.90 7.04 25.65
N VAL A 327 1.37 7.59 24.53
CA VAL A 327 1.62 9.01 24.36
C VAL A 327 0.72 9.52 23.23
N MET A 328 -0.18 10.43 23.58
CA MET A 328 -1.10 11.02 22.61
C MET A 328 -0.41 12.19 21.91
N VAL A 329 -0.14 12.04 20.61
CA VAL A 329 0.42 13.06 19.74
C VAL A 329 -0.72 13.80 19.04
N GLY A 330 -1.23 14.84 19.71
CA GLY A 330 -2.38 15.60 19.26
C GLY A 330 -2.09 16.56 18.10
N ARG A 331 -3.13 17.31 17.70
CA ARG A 331 -2.96 18.46 16.82
C ARG A 331 -2.28 19.59 17.60
N PRO A 332 -1.36 20.35 16.97
CA PRO A 332 -0.65 21.42 17.64
C PRO A 332 -1.59 22.60 17.96
N ASP A 333 -1.39 23.20 19.12
CA ASP A 333 -1.99 24.48 19.50
C ASP A 333 -1.39 25.67 18.71
N VAL A 334 -1.86 26.86 18.92
CA VAL A 334 -1.36 28.08 18.21
C VAL A 334 0.16 28.22 18.34
N LYS A 335 0.70 28.00 19.55
CA LYS A 335 2.15 28.09 19.80
C LYS A 335 2.92 27.02 19.06
N GLY A 336 2.46 25.76 19.14
CA GLY A 336 3.05 24.65 18.41
C GLY A 336 2.99 24.84 16.89
N ARG A 337 1.88 25.40 16.36
CA ARG A 337 1.78 25.71 14.93
C ARG A 337 2.78 26.77 14.51
N LEU A 338 2.97 27.82 15.33
CA LEU A 338 3.99 28.84 15.07
C LEU A 338 5.40 28.23 15.04
N GLU A 339 5.75 27.43 16.03
CA GLU A 339 7.06 26.75 16.07
C GLU A 339 7.26 25.85 14.84
N ILE A 340 6.23 25.10 14.42
CA ILE A 340 6.27 24.24 13.23
C ILE A 340 6.46 25.08 11.96
N LEU A 341 5.70 26.17 11.81
CA LEU A 341 5.84 27.10 10.69
C LEU A 341 7.26 27.69 10.63
N GLN A 342 7.83 28.08 11.75
CA GLN A 342 9.21 28.60 11.82
C GLN A 342 10.24 27.55 11.38
N VAL A 343 10.05 26.28 11.75
CA VAL A 343 10.93 25.19 11.30
C VAL A 343 10.82 24.98 9.79
N HIS A 344 9.62 24.95 9.24
CA HIS A 344 9.40 24.73 7.80
C HIS A 344 9.66 25.98 6.94
N ALA A 345 9.71 27.14 7.55
CA ALA A 345 10.17 28.39 6.91
C ALA A 345 11.68 28.46 6.74
N LYS A 346 12.46 27.68 7.51
CA LYS A 346 13.92 27.62 7.34
C LYS A 346 14.26 27.17 5.93
N GLY A 347 14.98 28.02 5.19
CA GLY A 347 15.34 27.73 3.79
C GLY A 347 14.31 28.16 2.74
N LYS A 348 13.21 28.79 3.16
CA LYS A 348 12.28 29.50 2.26
C LYS A 348 12.43 31.00 2.44
N PRO A 349 12.73 31.78 1.38
CA PRO A 349 12.80 33.25 1.50
C PRO A 349 11.39 33.80 1.71
N LEU A 350 11.15 34.43 2.86
CA LEU A 350 9.91 35.11 3.20
C LEU A 350 10.00 36.58 2.88
N GLY A 351 8.94 37.20 2.41
CA GLY A 351 8.79 38.63 2.27
C GLY A 351 8.60 39.30 3.65
N ASP A 352 8.84 40.62 3.70
CA ASP A 352 8.70 41.42 4.92
C ASP A 352 7.23 41.54 5.39
N ASP A 353 6.29 41.21 4.50
CA ASP A 353 4.84 41.23 4.75
C ASP A 353 4.33 39.94 5.42
N VAL A 354 5.17 38.89 5.54
CA VAL A 354 4.74 37.59 6.04
C VAL A 354 4.73 37.56 7.57
N ASP A 355 3.54 37.40 8.12
CA ASP A 355 3.31 37.22 9.56
C ASP A 355 2.96 35.76 9.87
N LEU A 356 3.97 34.98 10.31
CA LEU A 356 3.79 33.57 10.69
C LEU A 356 2.91 33.40 11.94
N GLU A 357 2.82 34.39 12.83
CA GLU A 357 1.94 34.32 14.00
C GLU A 357 0.47 34.41 13.56
N GLN A 358 0.17 35.32 12.64
CA GLN A 358 -1.16 35.39 12.03
C GLN A 358 -1.50 34.10 11.31
N VAL A 359 -0.56 33.51 10.55
CA VAL A 359 -0.76 32.23 9.87
C VAL A 359 -1.03 31.10 10.88
N ALA A 360 -0.31 31.07 12.01
CA ALA A 360 -0.53 30.06 13.06
C ALA A 360 -1.93 30.18 13.69
N ARG A 361 -2.45 31.41 13.86
CA ARG A 361 -3.83 31.62 14.36
C ARG A 361 -4.87 31.17 13.35
N THR A 362 -4.70 31.50 12.08
CA THR A 362 -5.68 31.17 11.03
C THR A 362 -5.72 29.68 10.64
N THR A 363 -4.68 28.91 10.98
CA THR A 363 -4.56 27.48 10.66
C THR A 363 -5.02 26.57 11.81
N ALA A 364 -6.04 26.97 12.58
CA ALA A 364 -6.60 26.12 13.62
C ALA A 364 -6.99 24.74 13.07
N GLY A 365 -6.62 23.67 13.80
CA GLY A 365 -6.88 22.31 13.39
C GLY A 365 -5.92 21.71 12.37
N PHE A 366 -4.96 22.47 11.82
CA PHE A 366 -3.92 21.94 10.92
C PHE A 366 -2.90 21.10 11.70
N THR A 367 -2.46 20.02 11.07
CA THR A 367 -1.37 19.20 11.56
C THR A 367 -0.01 19.75 11.09
N GLY A 368 1.08 19.19 11.61
CA GLY A 368 2.42 19.57 11.13
C GLY A 368 2.62 19.35 9.64
N ALA A 369 2.07 18.27 9.09
CA ALA A 369 2.13 17.98 7.67
C ALA A 369 1.31 18.97 6.83
N ASP A 370 0.15 19.41 7.33
CA ASP A 370 -0.66 20.42 6.64
C ASP A 370 0.06 21.78 6.59
N LEU A 371 0.75 22.16 7.69
CA LEU A 371 1.52 23.40 7.77
C LEU A 371 2.77 23.36 6.85
N GLU A 372 3.45 22.23 6.77
CA GLU A 372 4.54 22.01 5.79
C GLU A 372 4.03 22.19 4.37
N ASN A 373 2.92 21.51 4.05
CA ASN A 373 2.29 21.57 2.73
C ASN A 373 1.81 22.98 2.40
N LEU A 374 1.26 23.72 3.38
CA LEU A 374 0.85 25.10 3.22
C LEU A 374 2.00 26.00 2.74
N LEU A 375 3.13 25.96 3.43
CA LEU A 375 4.30 26.75 3.05
C LEU A 375 4.93 26.29 1.73
N ASN A 376 4.87 24.99 1.43
CA ASN A 376 5.32 24.45 0.16
C ASN A 376 4.45 24.89 -1.01
N GLU A 377 3.13 24.85 -0.85
CA GLU A 377 2.17 25.32 -1.87
C GLU A 377 2.29 26.86 -2.08
N ALA A 378 2.51 27.62 -1.01
CA ALA A 378 2.79 29.05 -1.11
C ALA A 378 4.07 29.31 -1.92
N ALA A 379 5.14 28.54 -1.70
CA ALA A 379 6.37 28.63 -2.46
C ALA A 379 6.18 28.30 -3.95
N ILE A 380 5.38 27.29 -4.24
CA ILE A 380 5.01 26.95 -5.63
C ILE A 380 4.24 28.09 -6.29
N LEU A 381 3.31 28.75 -5.58
CA LEU A 381 2.56 29.88 -6.10
C LEU A 381 3.47 31.09 -6.38
N ALA A 382 4.36 31.46 -5.46
CA ALA A 382 5.35 32.51 -5.65
C ALA A 382 6.24 32.25 -6.87
N ALA A 383 6.73 31.01 -7.01
CA ALA A 383 7.55 30.61 -8.16
C ALA A 383 6.78 30.70 -9.49
N LYS A 384 5.49 30.33 -9.52
CA LYS A 384 4.62 30.47 -10.70
C LYS A 384 4.45 31.94 -11.10
N ASP A 385 4.39 32.83 -10.13
CA ASP A 385 4.28 34.27 -10.35
C ASP A 385 5.66 34.94 -10.65
N GLY A 386 6.72 34.13 -10.82
CA GLY A 386 8.08 34.59 -11.17
C GLY A 386 8.84 35.25 -10.01
N ARG A 387 8.37 35.09 -8.77
CA ARG A 387 9.00 35.66 -7.58
C ARG A 387 9.93 34.65 -6.91
N VAL A 388 10.95 35.15 -6.22
CA VAL A 388 11.94 34.33 -5.48
C VAL A 388 11.71 34.33 -3.98
N TYR A 389 10.66 34.98 -3.50
CA TYR A 389 10.25 35.04 -2.11
C TYR A 389 8.73 34.94 -1.97
N LEU A 390 8.29 34.41 -0.81
CA LEU A 390 6.87 34.25 -0.46
C LEU A 390 6.31 35.54 0.08
N GLN A 391 5.10 35.89 -0.32
CA GLN A 391 4.30 36.97 0.25
C GLN A 391 3.14 36.40 1.08
N GLN A 392 2.56 37.21 1.96
CA GLN A 392 1.40 36.83 2.76
C GLN A 392 0.24 36.37 1.88
N GLU A 393 0.06 36.97 0.71
CA GLU A 393 -0.99 36.60 -0.24
C GLU A 393 -0.79 35.18 -0.83
N ASP A 394 0.46 34.75 -1.01
CA ASP A 394 0.71 33.37 -1.46
C ASP A 394 0.29 32.35 -0.42
N ILE A 395 0.52 32.67 0.86
CA ILE A 395 0.11 31.83 1.99
C ILE A 395 -1.43 31.80 2.09
N ARG A 396 -2.10 32.94 1.88
CA ARG A 396 -3.57 33.00 1.84
C ARG A 396 -4.15 32.12 0.72
N ARG A 397 -3.60 32.24 -0.48
CA ARG A 397 -4.00 31.42 -1.64
C ARG A 397 -3.73 29.93 -1.41
N ALA A 398 -2.58 29.62 -0.81
CA ALA A 398 -2.23 28.23 -0.46
C ALA A 398 -3.16 27.68 0.63
N PHE A 399 -3.56 28.49 1.63
CA PHE A 399 -4.47 28.10 2.69
C PHE A 399 -5.82 27.63 2.13
N VAL A 400 -6.40 28.39 1.19
CA VAL A 400 -7.63 27.99 0.50
C VAL A 400 -7.42 26.68 -0.29
N LYS A 401 -6.29 26.58 -1.01
CA LYS A 401 -5.98 25.39 -1.80
C LYS A 401 -5.78 24.15 -0.94
N VAL A 402 -5.14 24.24 0.21
CA VAL A 402 -4.91 23.11 1.12
C VAL A 402 -6.19 22.75 1.89
N GLY A 403 -6.97 23.75 2.35
CA GLY A 403 -8.17 23.52 3.15
C GLY A 403 -9.36 23.01 2.34
N ILE A 404 -9.57 23.55 1.14
CA ILE A 404 -10.77 23.29 0.33
C ILE A 404 -10.45 22.55 -0.97
N GLY A 405 -9.20 22.67 -1.44
CA GLY A 405 -8.75 22.09 -2.72
C GLY A 405 -8.58 23.13 -3.83
N ALA A 406 -8.04 22.66 -4.95
CA ALA A 406 -7.76 23.53 -6.10
C ALA A 406 -9.04 24.01 -6.79
N GLU A 407 -9.10 25.30 -7.10
CA GLU A 407 -10.17 25.93 -7.88
C GLU A 407 -10.18 25.41 -9.33
N LYS A 408 -11.36 25.03 -9.87
CA LYS A 408 -11.57 24.53 -11.22
C LYS A 408 -12.13 25.62 -12.15
N LYS A 409 -11.28 26.58 -12.51
CA LYS A 409 -11.67 27.72 -13.37
C LYS A 409 -12.04 27.33 -14.82
N SER A 410 -11.73 26.13 -15.26
CA SER A 410 -12.03 25.66 -16.63
C SER A 410 -13.44 25.04 -16.77
N ARG A 411 -14.18 24.86 -15.67
CA ARG A 411 -15.53 24.30 -15.73
C ARG A 411 -16.53 25.37 -16.21
N VAL A 412 -17.21 25.06 -17.31
CA VAL A 412 -18.30 25.91 -17.81
C VAL A 412 -19.53 25.67 -16.95
N ILE A 413 -19.97 26.68 -16.25
CA ILE A 413 -21.17 26.68 -15.40
C ILE A 413 -22.20 27.59 -16.05
N SER A 414 -23.46 27.19 -16.05
CA SER A 414 -24.55 28.03 -16.56
C SER A 414 -24.82 29.20 -15.61
N ASP A 415 -25.29 30.33 -16.17
CA ASP A 415 -25.62 31.51 -15.35
C ASP A 415 -26.66 31.22 -14.27
N LYS A 416 -27.59 30.28 -14.55
CA LYS A 416 -28.55 29.81 -13.56
C LYS A 416 -27.86 29.11 -12.39
N GLU A 417 -26.91 28.21 -12.65
CA GLU A 417 -26.18 27.50 -11.60
C GLU A 417 -25.25 28.45 -10.82
N LYS A 418 -24.58 29.41 -11.50
CA LYS A 418 -23.80 30.45 -10.83
C LYS A 418 -24.67 31.27 -9.86
N LYS A 419 -25.88 31.64 -10.30
CA LYS A 419 -26.81 32.40 -9.46
C LYS A 419 -27.27 31.59 -8.25
N ILE A 420 -27.62 30.32 -8.42
CA ILE A 420 -28.00 29.44 -7.31
C ILE A 420 -26.84 29.34 -6.31
N THR A 421 -25.61 29.08 -6.79
CA THR A 421 -24.43 28.98 -5.92
C THR A 421 -24.16 30.29 -5.18
N ALA A 422 -24.30 31.45 -5.84
CA ALA A 422 -24.08 32.74 -5.21
C ALA A 422 -25.01 33.00 -4.02
N PHE A 423 -26.29 32.72 -4.18
CA PHE A 423 -27.26 32.85 -3.08
C PHE A 423 -27.04 31.79 -1.99
N HIS A 424 -26.68 30.55 -2.35
CA HIS A 424 -26.35 29.50 -1.41
C HIS A 424 -25.19 29.90 -0.50
N GLU A 425 -24.07 30.32 -1.08
CA GLU A 425 -22.87 30.72 -0.32
C GLU A 425 -23.10 32.03 0.46
N ALA A 426 -23.88 32.98 -0.08
CA ALA A 426 -24.27 34.17 0.65
C ALA A 426 -25.12 33.85 1.88
N GLY A 427 -26.01 32.83 1.80
CA GLY A 427 -26.78 32.37 2.94
C GLY A 427 -25.91 31.82 4.08
N HIS A 428 -24.87 31.06 3.79
CA HIS A 428 -23.90 30.62 4.77
C HIS A 428 -23.12 31.82 5.36
N ALA A 429 -22.67 32.71 4.50
CA ALA A 429 -21.84 33.87 4.91
C ALA A 429 -22.57 34.78 5.89
N ILE A 430 -23.85 35.08 5.65
CA ILE A 430 -24.66 35.93 6.56
C ILE A 430 -24.76 35.27 7.95
N LEU A 431 -25.00 33.97 8.02
CA LEU A 431 -25.11 33.28 9.29
C LEU A 431 -23.79 33.21 10.04
N PHE A 432 -22.64 33.08 9.35
CA PHE A 432 -21.33 33.21 9.97
C PHE A 432 -21.07 34.58 10.54
N HIS A 433 -21.58 35.65 9.93
CA HIS A 433 -21.40 37.03 10.43
C HIS A 433 -22.31 37.31 11.62
N VAL A 434 -23.55 36.90 11.59
CA VAL A 434 -24.56 37.23 12.59
C VAL A 434 -24.44 36.39 13.86
N LEU A 435 -24.00 35.14 13.75
CA LEU A 435 -23.88 34.23 14.88
C LEU A 435 -22.53 34.37 15.58
N PRO A 436 -22.49 34.59 16.92
CA PRO A 436 -21.27 35.02 17.61
C PRO A 436 -20.21 33.91 17.79
N ASP A 437 -20.61 32.63 17.81
CA ASP A 437 -19.71 31.54 18.22
C ASP A 437 -19.15 30.71 17.05
N VAL A 438 -19.48 31.08 15.81
CA VAL A 438 -19.07 30.29 14.61
C VAL A 438 -17.86 30.85 13.88
N GLY A 439 -17.38 32.04 14.33
CA GLY A 439 -16.27 32.77 13.75
C GLY A 439 -16.65 33.55 12.49
N PRO A 440 -15.89 34.63 12.19
CA PRO A 440 -16.15 35.46 11.03
C PRO A 440 -15.84 34.76 9.72
N VAL A 441 -16.42 35.24 8.63
CA VAL A 441 -16.13 34.79 7.28
C VAL A 441 -14.70 35.14 6.90
N TYR A 442 -13.94 34.19 6.36
CA TYR A 442 -12.62 34.44 5.79
C TYR A 442 -12.70 34.77 4.29
N SER A 443 -13.46 33.98 3.54
CA SER A 443 -13.65 34.15 2.10
C SER A 443 -14.89 33.43 1.63
N VAL A 444 -15.60 34.00 0.67
CA VAL A 444 -16.72 33.36 -0.03
C VAL A 444 -16.40 33.27 -1.51
N SER A 445 -16.71 32.14 -2.16
CA SER A 445 -16.41 31.94 -3.58
C SER A 445 -17.43 31.01 -4.25
N ILE A 446 -17.78 31.36 -5.47
CA ILE A 446 -18.62 30.53 -6.35
C ILE A 446 -17.80 29.75 -7.39
N ILE A 447 -16.50 29.72 -7.24
CA ILE A 447 -15.61 28.94 -8.10
C ILE A 447 -15.59 27.49 -7.62
N PRO A 448 -15.96 26.51 -8.46
CA PRO A 448 -15.95 25.10 -8.07
C PRO A 448 -14.59 24.61 -7.62
N THR A 449 -14.56 23.75 -6.61
CA THR A 449 -13.33 23.15 -6.11
C THR A 449 -13.20 21.67 -6.46
N GLY A 450 -12.01 21.10 -6.23
CA GLY A 450 -11.65 19.72 -6.57
C GLY A 450 -12.50 18.63 -5.93
N VAL A 451 -13.12 18.91 -4.79
CA VAL A 451 -13.93 17.95 -4.01
C VAL A 451 -15.39 17.87 -4.50
N GLY A 452 -15.75 18.61 -5.56
CA GLY A 452 -17.09 18.57 -6.16
C GLY A 452 -18.06 19.62 -5.61
N ALA A 453 -17.62 20.53 -4.75
CA ALA A 453 -18.39 21.69 -4.32
C ALA A 453 -18.54 22.69 -5.47
N ALA A 454 -19.71 23.30 -5.59
CA ALA A 454 -20.01 24.33 -6.58
C ALA A 454 -19.42 25.70 -6.18
N GLY A 455 -19.31 25.96 -4.88
CA GLY A 455 -18.72 27.12 -4.23
C GLY A 455 -18.21 26.74 -2.84
N TYR A 456 -17.83 27.73 -2.07
CA TYR A 456 -17.48 27.54 -0.67
C TYR A 456 -17.58 28.85 0.13
N THR A 457 -18.00 28.72 1.37
CA THR A 457 -17.90 29.77 2.40
C THR A 457 -16.96 29.27 3.50
N MET A 458 -15.84 29.95 3.69
CA MET A 458 -14.80 29.55 4.64
C MET A 458 -14.83 30.43 5.87
N PRO A 459 -15.06 29.87 7.07
CA PRO A 459 -14.92 30.62 8.30
C PRO A 459 -13.45 30.80 8.69
N LEU A 460 -13.15 31.83 9.46
CA LEU A 460 -11.85 32.05 10.09
C LEU A 460 -11.93 31.60 11.56
N PRO A 461 -11.32 30.49 11.96
CA PRO A 461 -11.26 30.10 13.35
C PRO A 461 -10.39 31.12 14.12
N GLU A 462 -10.95 31.78 15.12
CA GLU A 462 -10.18 32.79 15.91
C GLU A 462 -9.39 32.15 17.05
N LYS A 463 -9.83 31.02 17.57
CA LYS A 463 -9.24 30.34 18.74
C LYS A 463 -9.29 28.81 18.60
N ASP A 464 -8.35 28.17 19.25
CA ASP A 464 -8.43 26.70 19.47
C ASP A 464 -9.38 26.47 20.65
N GLU A 465 -10.57 25.93 20.37
CA GLU A 465 -11.56 25.65 21.40
C GLU A 465 -11.40 24.23 21.92
N MET A 466 -11.33 24.12 23.25
CA MET A 466 -11.24 22.82 23.91
C MET A 466 -12.60 22.14 24.04
N PHE A 467 -13.70 22.91 24.15
CA PHE A 467 -15.05 22.39 24.36
C PHE A 467 -16.04 23.04 23.39
N ASN A 468 -16.90 22.23 22.79
CA ASN A 468 -18.04 22.70 22.05
C ASN A 468 -19.27 22.83 22.98
N THR A 469 -19.78 24.01 23.15
CA THR A 469 -21.02 24.25 23.92
C THR A 469 -22.24 23.82 23.13
N LYS A 470 -23.36 23.53 23.81
CA LYS A 470 -24.65 23.28 23.15
C LYS A 470 -25.05 24.44 22.24
N GLY A 471 -24.83 25.68 22.70
CA GLY A 471 -25.14 26.90 21.93
C GLY A 471 -24.35 26.99 20.63
N LYS A 472 -23.05 26.69 20.68
CA LYS A 472 -22.20 26.67 19.49
C LYS A 472 -22.60 25.59 18.52
N MET A 473 -22.85 24.37 18.99
CA MET A 473 -23.28 23.26 18.11
C MET A 473 -24.60 23.58 17.40
N LEU A 474 -25.54 24.25 18.07
CA LEU A 474 -26.78 24.72 17.44
C LEU A 474 -26.50 25.80 16.38
N GLN A 475 -25.54 26.70 16.62
CA GLN A 475 -25.13 27.71 15.62
C GLN A 475 -24.44 27.05 14.42
N ASP A 476 -23.56 26.06 14.62
CA ASP A 476 -22.93 25.30 13.54
C ASP A 476 -23.96 24.58 12.66
N ILE A 477 -25.02 24.00 13.28
CA ILE A 477 -26.16 23.41 12.55
C ILE A 477 -26.91 24.49 11.77
N THR A 478 -27.16 25.63 12.40
CA THR A 478 -27.88 26.76 11.77
C THR A 478 -27.13 27.26 10.54
N VAL A 479 -25.81 27.45 10.64
CA VAL A 479 -24.95 27.84 9.52
C VAL A 479 -24.98 26.79 8.41
N SER A 480 -24.85 25.49 8.75
CA SER A 480 -24.91 24.42 7.74
C SER A 480 -26.21 24.40 6.94
N LEU A 481 -27.32 24.91 7.50
CA LEU A 481 -28.60 24.99 6.81
C LEU A 481 -28.78 26.27 5.98
N GLY A 482 -27.87 27.24 6.08
CA GLY A 482 -27.97 28.57 5.49
C GLY A 482 -28.14 28.57 3.97
N GLY A 483 -27.32 27.79 3.25
CA GLY A 483 -27.41 27.70 1.80
C GLY A 483 -28.76 27.16 1.33
N ARG A 484 -29.29 26.14 2.02
CA ARG A 484 -30.59 25.55 1.73
C ARG A 484 -31.74 26.54 1.95
N VAL A 485 -31.67 27.31 3.02
CA VAL A 485 -32.66 28.35 3.34
C VAL A 485 -32.63 29.47 2.31
N ALA A 486 -31.45 29.90 1.89
CA ALA A 486 -31.33 30.93 0.85
C ALA A 486 -31.91 30.47 -0.50
N GLU A 487 -31.63 29.22 -0.91
CA GLU A 487 -32.25 28.64 -2.12
C GLU A 487 -33.77 28.69 -2.05
N GLU A 488 -34.36 28.21 -0.95
CA GLU A 488 -35.85 28.19 -0.78
C GLU A 488 -36.45 29.60 -0.82
N LEU A 489 -35.83 30.56 -0.15
CA LEU A 489 -36.36 31.93 -0.08
C LEU A 489 -36.32 32.66 -1.43
N ILE A 490 -35.29 32.44 -2.23
CA ILE A 490 -35.07 33.22 -3.46
C ILE A 490 -35.65 32.54 -4.71
N PHE A 491 -35.60 31.22 -4.76
CA PHE A 491 -36.01 30.48 -5.98
C PHE A 491 -37.35 29.77 -5.84
N ASP A 492 -37.94 29.74 -4.64
CA ASP A 492 -39.09 28.89 -4.31
C ASP A 492 -38.86 27.42 -4.76
N ASP A 493 -37.60 27.00 -4.79
CA ASP A 493 -37.14 25.68 -5.22
C ASP A 493 -35.89 25.30 -4.44
N ILE A 494 -35.50 24.04 -4.52
CA ILE A 494 -34.41 23.48 -3.73
C ILE A 494 -33.55 22.57 -4.59
N THR A 495 -32.21 22.60 -4.37
CA THR A 495 -31.30 21.80 -5.15
C THR A 495 -30.63 20.68 -4.34
N THR A 496 -29.93 19.78 -5.03
CA THR A 496 -29.10 18.75 -4.41
C THR A 496 -27.78 19.31 -3.86
N GLY A 497 -27.48 20.57 -4.09
CA GLY A 497 -26.23 21.25 -3.65
C GLY A 497 -26.03 21.15 -2.14
N ALA A 498 -27.09 21.38 -1.37
CA ALA A 498 -27.07 21.32 0.10
C ALA A 498 -26.94 19.90 0.71
N SER A 499 -26.68 18.86 -0.09
CA SER A 499 -26.66 17.46 0.42
C SER A 499 -25.57 17.21 1.48
N GLN A 500 -24.41 17.84 1.35
CA GLN A 500 -23.31 17.71 2.30
C GLN A 500 -23.61 18.49 3.60
N ASP A 501 -24.20 19.66 3.48
CA ASP A 501 -24.57 20.52 4.60
C ASP A 501 -25.64 19.86 5.47
N ILE A 502 -26.65 19.24 4.84
CA ILE A 502 -27.67 18.44 5.53
C ILE A 502 -27.05 17.24 6.26
N LYS A 503 -26.10 16.56 5.64
CA LYS A 503 -25.37 15.46 6.32
C LYS A 503 -24.62 15.95 7.54
N GLN A 504 -23.93 17.08 7.44
CA GLN A 504 -23.17 17.67 8.53
C GLN A 504 -24.09 18.11 9.67
N ALA A 505 -25.14 18.84 9.37
CA ALA A 505 -26.16 19.25 10.33
C ALA A 505 -26.77 18.04 11.08
N THR A 506 -27.14 16.98 10.32
CA THR A 506 -27.68 15.73 10.89
C THR A 506 -26.65 15.03 11.80
N ALA A 507 -25.38 14.97 11.42
CA ALA A 507 -24.34 14.36 12.23
C ALA A 507 -24.11 15.12 13.54
N TYR A 508 -24.11 16.45 13.51
CA TYR A 508 -24.03 17.28 14.73
C TYR A 508 -25.24 17.07 15.64
N ALA A 509 -26.46 17.18 15.11
CA ALA A 509 -27.67 16.98 15.88
C ALA A 509 -27.72 15.57 16.50
N LYS A 510 -27.36 14.54 15.73
CA LYS A 510 -27.26 13.15 16.24
C LYS A 510 -26.23 13.04 17.37
N SER A 511 -25.06 13.65 17.23
CA SER A 511 -24.02 13.61 18.27
C SER A 511 -24.47 14.33 19.53
N MET A 512 -25.17 15.47 19.43
CA MET A 512 -25.77 16.17 20.58
C MET A 512 -26.71 15.27 21.36
N VAL A 513 -27.57 14.53 20.65
CA VAL A 513 -28.59 13.67 21.23
C VAL A 513 -28.01 12.37 21.81
N THR A 514 -27.12 11.70 21.06
CA THR A 514 -26.66 10.35 21.39
C THR A 514 -25.34 10.30 22.16
N LYS A 515 -24.42 11.22 21.91
CA LYS A 515 -23.08 11.18 22.53
C LYS A 515 -22.93 12.14 23.71
N PHE A 516 -23.50 13.34 23.60
CA PHE A 516 -23.25 14.41 24.57
C PHE A 516 -24.37 14.64 25.57
N GLY A 517 -25.47 13.90 25.50
CA GLY A 517 -26.59 14.03 26.44
C GLY A 517 -27.21 15.42 26.45
N MET A 518 -27.25 16.12 25.29
CA MET A 518 -27.74 17.51 25.18
C MET A 518 -29.25 17.59 24.86
N SER A 519 -29.96 16.46 24.87
CA SER A 519 -31.43 16.38 24.70
C SER A 519 -32.12 16.28 26.06
N GLU A 520 -33.16 17.11 26.28
CA GLU A 520 -33.96 17.05 27.49
C GLU A 520 -34.85 15.77 27.55
N ALA A 521 -35.34 15.31 26.40
CA ALA A 521 -36.20 14.13 26.31
C ALA A 521 -35.49 12.83 26.62
N LEU A 522 -34.18 12.75 26.35
CA LEU A 522 -33.35 11.56 26.59
C LEU A 522 -32.48 11.67 27.83
N GLY A 523 -32.29 12.88 28.38
CA GLY A 523 -31.50 13.15 29.55
C GLY A 523 -30.00 12.92 29.36
N LEU A 524 -29.29 12.76 30.50
CA LEU A 524 -27.82 12.60 30.53
C LEU A 524 -27.42 11.12 30.33
N VAL A 525 -27.84 10.54 29.21
CA VAL A 525 -27.53 9.16 28.84
C VAL A 525 -26.80 9.14 27.50
N SER A 526 -25.70 8.39 27.43
CA SER A 526 -25.00 8.14 26.18
C SER A 526 -25.59 6.92 25.47
N TYR A 527 -26.17 7.14 24.32
CA TYR A 527 -26.70 6.11 23.41
C TYR A 527 -25.79 5.90 22.19
N GLY A 528 -24.64 6.56 22.15
CA GLY A 528 -23.62 6.35 21.13
C GLY A 528 -23.05 4.94 21.30
N ASP A 529 -23.03 4.15 20.24
CA ASP A 529 -22.18 2.98 20.21
C ASP A 529 -20.74 3.49 20.27
N ASP A 530 -19.92 3.00 21.22
CA ASP A 530 -18.47 3.18 21.24
C ASP A 530 -17.78 2.53 20.01
N ASN A 531 -18.59 1.89 19.19
CA ASN A 531 -18.22 1.30 17.91
C ASN A 531 -18.55 2.26 16.77
N ASP A 532 -17.80 3.35 16.65
CA ASP A 532 -17.57 4.00 15.34
C ASP A 532 -16.74 3.03 14.47
N GLU A 533 -17.16 1.76 14.38
CA GLU A 533 -16.58 0.79 13.47
C GLU A 533 -16.95 1.19 12.04
N VAL A 534 -16.01 1.91 11.45
CA VAL A 534 -15.99 2.17 10.02
C VAL A 534 -16.10 0.83 9.28
N PHE A 535 -17.19 0.71 8.54
CA PHE A 535 -17.43 -0.18 7.43
C PHE A 535 -16.20 -0.98 6.96
N ILE A 536 -16.13 -2.25 7.34
CA ILE A 536 -15.42 -3.24 6.57
C ILE A 536 -16.28 -4.49 6.50
N GLY A 537 -16.89 -4.68 5.32
CA GLY A 537 -17.61 -5.88 4.93
C GLY A 537 -19.10 -5.83 5.29
N ARG A 538 -19.93 -5.94 4.27
CA ARG A 538 -21.33 -6.29 4.39
C ARG A 538 -21.45 -7.62 5.16
N ASP A 539 -21.57 -7.54 6.48
CA ASP A 539 -22.19 -8.60 7.22
C ASP A 539 -23.69 -8.24 7.38
N PHE A 540 -24.50 -9.03 6.76
CA PHE A 540 -25.94 -9.11 6.99
C PHE A 540 -26.22 -9.74 8.37
N GLY A 541 -25.68 -9.15 9.42
CA GLY A 541 -25.95 -9.52 10.79
C GLY A 541 -26.37 -8.27 11.56
N HIS A 542 -27.59 -8.25 12.04
CA HIS A 542 -28.18 -7.22 12.88
C HIS A 542 -27.16 -6.53 13.77
N THR A 543 -26.80 -5.28 13.45
CA THR A 543 -26.27 -4.35 14.46
C THR A 543 -27.36 -4.18 15.48
N SER A 544 -27.29 -4.93 16.58
CA SER A 544 -28.18 -4.74 17.70
C SER A 544 -27.86 -3.35 18.26
N ARG A 545 -28.75 -2.38 17.95
CA ARG A 545 -28.74 -1.09 18.63
C ARG A 545 -28.77 -1.39 20.14
N GLY A 546 -27.84 -0.83 20.89
CA GLY A 546 -27.78 -1.04 22.34
C GLY A 546 -28.99 -0.50 23.13
N TYR A 547 -30.04 -0.06 22.40
CA TYR A 547 -31.25 0.54 22.97
C TYR A 547 -32.52 0.09 22.18
N GLY A 548 -33.66 0.10 22.89
CA GLY A 548 -34.94 -0.34 22.34
C GLY A 548 -35.52 0.64 21.31
N GLU A 549 -36.53 0.18 20.57
CA GLU A 549 -37.17 0.92 19.47
C GLU A 549 -37.83 2.24 19.93
N GLN A 550 -38.32 2.30 21.15
CA GLN A 550 -38.91 3.54 21.72
C GLN A 550 -37.83 4.63 21.87
N VAL A 551 -36.63 4.26 22.33
CA VAL A 551 -35.50 5.20 22.43
C VAL A 551 -35.04 5.63 21.05
N ALA A 552 -34.98 4.71 20.07
CA ALA A 552 -34.65 5.05 18.70
C ALA A 552 -35.61 6.09 18.10
N THR A 553 -36.91 5.89 18.29
CA THR A 553 -37.95 6.84 17.83
C THR A 553 -37.80 8.21 18.51
N THR A 554 -37.43 8.23 19.80
CA THR A 554 -37.20 9.48 20.54
C THR A 554 -35.95 10.20 20.01
N ILE A 555 -34.87 9.44 19.72
CA ILE A 555 -33.63 10.01 19.10
C ILE A 555 -33.97 10.65 17.75
N ASP A 556 -34.69 9.94 16.87
CA ASP A 556 -35.07 10.45 15.55
C ASP A 556 -35.93 11.71 15.67
N SER A 557 -36.88 11.74 16.63
CA SER A 557 -37.73 12.90 16.90
C SER A 557 -36.91 14.12 17.39
N GLU A 558 -35.97 13.91 18.32
CA GLU A 558 -35.14 14.96 18.86
C GLU A 558 -34.15 15.52 17.81
N VAL A 559 -33.53 14.64 17.00
CA VAL A 559 -32.68 15.08 15.89
C VAL A 559 -33.48 15.95 14.93
N LYS A 560 -34.69 15.49 14.56
CA LYS A 560 -35.58 16.27 13.67
C LYS A 560 -35.93 17.61 14.30
N ARG A 561 -36.34 17.64 15.56
CA ARG A 561 -36.72 18.88 16.29
C ARG A 561 -35.56 19.90 16.28
N ILE A 562 -34.33 19.43 16.58
CA ILE A 562 -33.14 20.31 16.59
C ILE A 562 -32.89 20.91 15.20
N ILE A 563 -32.99 20.09 14.15
CA ILE A 563 -32.81 20.56 12.77
C ILE A 563 -33.88 21.55 12.39
N ASP A 564 -35.18 21.27 12.68
CA ASP A 564 -36.30 22.16 12.37
C ASP A 564 -36.16 23.52 13.10
N GLU A 565 -35.79 23.52 14.40
CA GLU A 565 -35.54 24.76 15.17
C GLU A 565 -34.36 25.58 14.60
N CYS A 566 -33.26 24.92 14.24
CA CYS A 566 -32.11 25.59 13.61
C CYS A 566 -32.46 26.14 12.22
N TYR A 567 -33.29 25.40 11.46
CA TYR A 567 -33.77 25.83 10.16
C TYR A 567 -34.63 27.08 10.25
N ASP A 568 -35.59 27.11 11.16
CA ASP A 568 -36.48 28.27 11.39
C ASP A 568 -35.66 29.49 11.85
N ARG A 569 -34.64 29.27 12.70
CA ARG A 569 -33.73 30.32 13.11
C ARG A 569 -32.92 30.87 11.94
N ALA A 570 -32.35 30.00 11.10
CA ALA A 570 -31.63 30.42 9.90
C ALA A 570 -32.52 31.23 8.96
N LYS A 571 -33.77 30.77 8.77
CA LYS A 571 -34.78 31.46 7.93
C LYS A 571 -35.15 32.85 8.44
N THR A 572 -35.23 33.00 9.75
CA THR A 572 -35.49 34.31 10.39
C THR A 572 -34.32 35.27 10.16
N ILE A 573 -33.09 34.82 10.44
CA ILE A 573 -31.89 35.66 10.27
C ILE A 573 -31.70 36.07 8.81
N ILE A 574 -31.81 35.13 7.87
CA ILE A 574 -31.62 35.45 6.45
C ILE A 574 -32.67 36.40 5.92
N LYS A 575 -33.95 36.28 6.39
CA LYS A 575 -35.00 37.25 6.05
C LYS A 575 -34.74 38.64 6.61
N GLU A 576 -34.22 38.75 7.82
CA GLU A 576 -33.85 40.05 8.43
C GLU A 576 -32.72 40.74 7.67
N HIS A 577 -31.88 39.99 6.95
CA HIS A 577 -30.74 40.48 6.15
C HIS A 577 -30.91 40.20 4.66
N GLU A 578 -32.14 40.24 4.14
CA GLU A 578 -32.43 39.90 2.75
C GLU A 578 -31.73 40.87 1.76
N ASP A 579 -31.61 42.13 2.12
CA ASP A 579 -30.88 43.16 1.35
C ASP A 579 -29.39 42.80 1.22
N VAL A 580 -28.76 42.36 2.31
CA VAL A 580 -27.36 41.91 2.30
C VAL A 580 -27.21 40.62 1.47
N LEU A 581 -28.20 39.73 1.52
CA LEU A 581 -28.21 38.50 0.70
C LEU A 581 -28.11 38.82 -0.79
N TYR A 582 -28.94 39.77 -1.27
CA TYR A 582 -28.88 40.19 -2.67
C TYR A 582 -27.59 40.90 -3.02
N LYS A 583 -27.12 41.86 -2.19
CA LYS A 583 -25.84 42.56 -2.41
C LYS A 583 -24.66 41.60 -2.47
N CYS A 584 -24.60 40.61 -1.57
CA CYS A 584 -23.55 39.62 -1.51
C CYS A 584 -23.59 38.69 -2.75
N ALA A 585 -24.78 38.22 -3.15
CA ALA A 585 -24.93 37.38 -4.34
C ALA A 585 -24.53 38.14 -5.60
N ASP A 586 -24.93 39.38 -5.77
CA ASP A 586 -24.56 40.21 -6.93
C ASP A 586 -23.05 40.46 -6.98
N LEU A 587 -22.41 40.77 -5.85
CA LEU A 587 -20.96 40.92 -5.76
C LEU A 587 -20.22 39.61 -6.08
N LEU A 588 -20.74 38.45 -5.66
CA LEU A 588 -20.20 37.13 -6.01
C LEU A 588 -20.34 36.83 -7.51
N LEU A 589 -21.45 37.23 -8.13
CA LEU A 589 -21.64 37.07 -9.58
C LEU A 589 -20.68 37.93 -10.39
N GLU A 590 -20.32 39.13 -9.86
CA GLU A 590 -19.36 40.03 -10.51
C GLU A 590 -17.91 39.58 -10.32
N LYS A 591 -17.50 39.28 -9.08
CA LYS A 591 -16.09 39.03 -8.71
C LYS A 591 -15.74 37.53 -8.62
N GLU A 592 -16.71 36.66 -8.62
CA GLU A 592 -16.62 35.19 -8.39
C GLU A 592 -16.02 34.79 -7.02
N LYS A 593 -15.34 35.68 -6.34
CA LYS A 593 -14.75 35.51 -5.00
C LYS A 593 -14.69 36.86 -4.27
N ILE A 594 -15.05 36.84 -2.99
CA ILE A 594 -14.99 38.04 -2.10
C ILE A 594 -14.18 37.71 -0.85
N THR A 595 -13.51 38.74 -0.35
CA THR A 595 -12.73 38.70 0.91
C THR A 595 -13.61 39.02 2.10
N ARG A 596 -13.05 38.86 3.32
CA ARG A 596 -13.70 39.23 4.57
C ARG A 596 -14.10 40.72 4.57
N GLU A 597 -13.16 41.56 4.22
CA GLU A 597 -13.33 43.04 4.25
C GLU A 597 -14.43 43.48 3.29
N GLU A 598 -14.48 42.88 2.09
CA GLU A 598 -15.53 43.17 1.09
C GLU A 598 -16.89 42.68 1.57
N PHE A 599 -16.95 41.56 2.28
CA PHE A 599 -18.20 41.02 2.82
C PHE A 599 -18.71 41.80 4.01
N GLU A 600 -17.83 42.17 4.97
CA GLU A 600 -18.20 42.96 6.16
C GLU A 600 -18.73 44.33 5.77
N ALA A 601 -18.16 44.96 4.73
CA ALA A 601 -18.63 46.26 4.22
C ALA A 601 -20.10 46.25 3.74
N LEU A 602 -20.67 45.10 3.37
CA LEU A 602 -22.07 44.97 2.94
C LEU A 602 -23.07 45.19 4.08
N PHE A 603 -22.63 45.09 5.34
CA PHE A 603 -23.45 45.35 6.54
C PHE A 603 -23.37 46.80 7.02
N GLU A 604 -22.37 47.55 6.57
CA GLU A 604 -22.17 48.97 6.97
C GLU A 604 -22.91 49.95 6.06
N GLU A 605 -23.29 49.54 4.84
CA GLU A 605 -24.06 50.29 3.84
C GLU A 605 -25.58 50.02 3.95
#